data_ed452aec5b60a0529eb4ec6a3c51a0c2
#
_entry.id   ed452aec5b60a0529eb4ec6a3c51a0c2
#
_cell.length_a   1.000
_cell.length_b   1.000
_cell.length_c   1.000
_cell.angle_alpha   90.00
_cell.angle_beta   90.00
_cell.angle_gamma   90.00
#
_symmetry.space_group_name_H-M   'P 1'
#
loop_
_entity.id
_entity.type
_entity.pdbx_description
1 polymer ?
#
loop_
_entity_poly.entity_id
_entity_poly.type
_entity_poly.pdbx_seq_one_letter_code
_entity_poly.pdbx_strand_id
1 'polypeptide(L)'
;MSYVLRLVLPDKPGTLGAVATELGKVDADILAMDIVERSPDQAVDDIVVSIPSGRQPDVLITAAEAVPGVRVESVRPDPGIAARHREWELVEAIAADPKDAVAILARMLPQVLRASWAMVVRVESNGDGRTIRLLAGGGGVPNLTGVTPGWAPVDRAAVLDSEASWVPEDWKAVGTEMAAAPLWDPDTAVIVGRPGGPALRDSEVARLAHLAGLTSVVTGRSPLSIFAD
;
A
#
# COMPACT_ATOMS: atom_id res chain seq x y z
N MET A 1 14.62 -8.08 15.65
CA MET A 1 14.10 -7.87 14.27
C MET A 1 12.65 -7.44 14.36
N SER A 2 12.21 -6.52 13.48
CA SER A 2 10.83 -6.02 13.50
C SER A 2 10.02 -6.55 12.32
N TYR A 3 8.75 -6.84 12.57
CA TYR A 3 7.81 -7.36 11.59
C TYR A 3 6.49 -6.58 11.66
N VAL A 4 5.79 -6.52 10.52
CA VAL A 4 4.42 -6.05 10.44
C VAL A 4 3.52 -7.26 10.32
N LEU A 5 2.62 -7.44 11.28
CA LEU A 5 1.55 -8.43 11.24
C LEU A 5 0.27 -7.73 10.77
N ARG A 6 -0.33 -8.22 9.69
CA ARG A 6 -1.71 -7.87 9.36
C ARG A 6 -2.64 -8.89 9.96
N LEU A 7 -3.50 -8.44 10.85
CA LEU A 7 -4.47 -9.27 11.57
C LEU A 7 -5.88 -8.94 11.12
N VAL A 8 -6.68 -9.97 10.93
CA VAL A 8 -8.14 -9.86 10.88
C VAL A 8 -8.66 -10.35 12.22
N LEU A 9 -9.41 -9.52 12.91
CA LEU A 9 -9.87 -9.82 14.29
C LEU A 9 -11.30 -9.34 14.53
N PRO A 10 -12.04 -9.97 15.47
CA PRO A 10 -13.36 -9.49 15.89
C PRO A 10 -13.25 -8.07 16.46
N ASP A 11 -14.10 -7.13 15.98
CA ASP A 11 -14.17 -5.77 16.53
C ASP A 11 -14.94 -5.76 17.84
N LYS A 12 -14.29 -6.27 18.90
CA LYS A 12 -14.85 -6.36 20.25
C LYS A 12 -13.89 -5.82 21.28
N PRO A 13 -14.38 -5.13 22.32
CA PRO A 13 -13.55 -4.70 23.43
C PRO A 13 -12.75 -5.87 24.01
N GLY A 14 -11.43 -5.65 24.18
CA GLY A 14 -10.52 -6.64 24.77
C GLY A 14 -9.81 -7.55 23.76
N THR A 15 -10.24 -7.67 22.49
CA THR A 15 -9.60 -8.54 21.52
C THR A 15 -8.13 -8.18 21.31
N LEU A 16 -7.82 -6.89 21.09
CA LEU A 16 -6.44 -6.41 20.97
C LEU A 16 -5.59 -6.65 22.24
N GLY A 17 -6.20 -6.49 23.41
CA GLY A 17 -5.53 -6.80 24.69
C GLY A 17 -5.17 -8.27 24.81
N ALA A 18 -6.04 -9.17 24.34
CA ALA A 18 -5.77 -10.60 24.29
C ALA A 18 -4.61 -10.91 23.32
N VAL A 19 -4.62 -10.31 22.11
CA VAL A 19 -3.53 -10.45 21.14
C VAL A 19 -2.20 -9.96 21.74
N ALA A 20 -2.19 -8.79 22.37
CA ALA A 20 -1.00 -8.25 23.01
C ALA A 20 -0.47 -9.19 24.12
N THR A 21 -1.38 -9.81 24.88
CA THR A 21 -1.00 -10.78 25.93
C THR A 21 -0.35 -12.03 25.31
N GLU A 22 -0.90 -12.57 24.24
CA GLU A 22 -0.34 -13.76 23.59
C GLU A 22 1.02 -13.46 22.93
N LEU A 23 1.14 -12.30 22.26
CA LEU A 23 2.42 -11.84 21.71
C LEU A 23 3.49 -11.65 22.80
N GLY A 24 3.11 -11.12 23.96
CA GLY A 24 4.01 -10.98 25.11
C GLY A 24 4.56 -12.31 25.63
N LYS A 25 3.80 -13.42 25.55
CA LYS A 25 4.26 -14.75 25.96
C LYS A 25 5.41 -15.29 25.09
N VAL A 26 5.56 -14.78 23.88
CA VAL A 26 6.66 -15.13 22.97
C VAL A 26 7.74 -14.05 22.93
N ASP A 27 7.81 -13.20 23.94
CA ASP A 27 8.76 -12.09 24.08
C ASP A 27 8.69 -11.09 22.90
N ALA A 28 7.52 -10.95 22.28
CA ALA A 28 7.30 -9.95 21.25
C ALA A 28 6.87 -8.63 21.90
N ASP A 29 7.52 -7.54 21.48
CA ASP A 29 7.20 -6.18 21.91
C ASP A 29 6.47 -5.42 20.80
N ILE A 30 5.32 -4.81 21.13
CA ILE A 30 4.49 -4.05 20.18
C ILE A 30 5.04 -2.63 20.09
N LEU A 31 5.55 -2.27 18.91
CA LEU A 31 6.14 -0.97 18.65
C LEU A 31 5.12 0.04 18.12
N ALA A 32 4.15 -0.42 17.31
CA ALA A 32 3.10 0.42 16.73
C ALA A 32 1.89 -0.40 16.32
N MET A 33 0.77 0.26 16.16
CA MET A 33 -0.47 -0.32 15.65
C MET A 33 -1.21 0.70 14.79
N ASP A 34 -1.72 0.26 13.64
CA ASP A 34 -2.55 1.03 12.74
C ASP A 34 -3.82 0.23 12.41
N ILE A 35 -4.98 0.86 12.55
CA ILE A 35 -6.25 0.30 12.07
C ILE A 35 -6.31 0.55 10.56
N VAL A 36 -6.25 -0.52 9.78
CA VAL A 36 -6.28 -0.46 8.32
C VAL A 36 -7.72 -0.32 7.83
N GLU A 37 -8.61 -1.15 8.41
CA GLU A 37 -10.03 -1.17 8.04
C GLU A 37 -10.88 -1.58 9.25
N ARG A 38 -12.10 -1.06 9.33
CA ARG A 38 -13.05 -1.41 10.39
C ARG A 38 -14.42 -1.60 9.81
N SER A 39 -15.06 -2.72 10.16
CA SER A 39 -16.43 -3.05 9.86
C SER A 39 -17.20 -3.38 11.16
N PRO A 40 -18.54 -3.53 11.14
CA PRO A 40 -19.31 -3.77 12.37
C PRO A 40 -18.88 -4.99 13.19
N ASP A 41 -18.33 -6.02 12.52
CA ASP A 41 -18.02 -7.30 13.16
C ASP A 41 -16.52 -7.61 13.19
N GLN A 42 -15.72 -6.93 12.36
CA GLN A 42 -14.30 -7.21 12.17
C GLN A 42 -13.48 -5.94 12.00
N ALA A 43 -12.26 -5.99 12.50
CA ALA A 43 -11.22 -5.01 12.18
C ALA A 43 -10.04 -5.69 11.46
N VAL A 44 -9.35 -4.92 10.63
CA VAL A 44 -8.07 -5.30 10.03
C VAL A 44 -7.02 -4.34 10.57
N ASP A 45 -6.07 -4.86 11.33
CA ASP A 45 -5.04 -4.08 11.97
C ASP A 45 -3.65 -4.49 11.48
N ASP A 46 -2.77 -3.51 11.30
CA ASP A 46 -1.35 -3.73 11.11
C ASP A 46 -0.62 -3.46 12.42
N ILE A 47 -0.06 -4.51 13.04
CA ILE A 47 0.72 -4.41 14.26
C ILE A 47 2.20 -4.56 13.94
N VAL A 48 2.99 -3.56 14.32
CA VAL A 48 4.45 -3.63 14.22
C VAL A 48 4.97 -4.22 15.52
N VAL A 49 5.68 -5.32 15.41
CA VAL A 49 6.26 -6.02 16.58
C VAL A 49 7.75 -6.24 16.39
N SER A 50 8.49 -6.20 17.50
CA SER A 50 9.88 -6.68 17.54
C SER A 50 9.95 -8.01 18.26
N ILE A 51 10.81 -8.90 17.78
CA ILE A 51 11.14 -10.17 18.45
C ILE A 51 12.65 -10.29 18.67
N PRO A 52 13.08 -11.02 19.72
CA PRO A 52 14.49 -11.29 19.97
C PRO A 52 15.19 -11.92 18.75
N SER A 53 16.49 -11.62 18.63
CA SER A 53 17.32 -12.22 17.59
C SER A 53 17.34 -13.75 17.70
N GLY A 54 17.19 -14.43 16.56
CA GLY A 54 17.19 -15.88 16.49
C GLY A 54 15.81 -16.55 16.59
N ARG A 55 14.75 -15.81 16.90
CA ARG A 55 13.38 -16.33 16.78
C ARG A 55 12.86 -16.18 15.35
N GLN A 56 12.13 -17.17 14.90
CA GLN A 56 11.47 -17.15 13.58
C GLN A 56 10.13 -16.40 13.67
N PRO A 57 9.69 -15.70 12.61
CA PRO A 57 8.45 -14.91 12.63
C PRO A 57 7.17 -15.78 12.72
N ASP A 58 7.23 -17.08 12.49
CA ASP A 58 6.10 -18.00 12.64
C ASP A 58 5.55 -18.07 14.06
N VAL A 59 6.39 -17.82 15.08
CA VAL A 59 5.93 -17.76 16.48
C VAL A 59 4.90 -16.66 16.68
N LEU A 60 4.97 -15.58 15.89
CA LEU A 60 4.02 -14.46 15.94
C LEU A 60 2.66 -14.87 15.41
N ILE A 61 2.62 -15.70 14.35
CA ILE A 61 1.39 -16.24 13.77
C ILE A 61 0.70 -17.10 14.82
N THR A 62 1.44 -18.08 15.38
CA THR A 62 0.91 -19.00 16.37
C THR A 62 0.39 -18.25 17.62
N ALA A 63 1.12 -17.25 18.09
CA ALA A 63 0.73 -16.47 19.26
C ALA A 63 -0.55 -15.64 18.98
N ALA A 64 -0.61 -14.94 17.86
CA ALA A 64 -1.78 -14.12 17.53
C ALA A 64 -3.04 -14.96 17.31
N GLU A 65 -2.92 -16.09 16.60
CA GLU A 65 -4.04 -16.99 16.31
C GLU A 65 -4.47 -17.87 17.49
N ALA A 66 -3.73 -17.87 18.60
CA ALA A 66 -4.20 -18.43 19.85
C ALA A 66 -5.42 -17.68 20.42
N VAL A 67 -5.66 -16.44 20.01
CA VAL A 67 -6.86 -15.67 20.37
C VAL A 67 -8.03 -16.08 19.46
N PRO A 68 -9.16 -16.55 20.03
CA PRO A 68 -10.30 -17.00 19.23
C PRO A 68 -10.81 -15.93 18.25
N GLY A 69 -10.92 -16.31 16.98
CA GLY A 69 -11.43 -15.43 15.91
C GLY A 69 -10.40 -14.48 15.32
N VAL A 70 -9.16 -14.50 15.79
CA VAL A 70 -8.04 -13.77 15.19
C VAL A 70 -7.39 -14.64 14.12
N ARG A 71 -7.08 -14.02 12.97
CA ARG A 71 -6.36 -14.65 11.87
C ARG A 71 -5.25 -13.72 11.39
N VAL A 72 -4.07 -14.28 11.18
CA VAL A 72 -2.94 -13.55 10.59
C VAL A 72 -3.05 -13.63 9.06
N GLU A 73 -3.23 -12.48 8.42
CA GLU A 73 -3.30 -12.39 6.96
C GLU A 73 -1.91 -12.34 6.33
N SER A 74 -0.97 -11.66 6.99
CA SER A 74 0.43 -11.63 6.53
C SER A 74 1.40 -11.28 7.67
N VAL A 75 2.63 -11.78 7.54
CA VAL A 75 3.80 -11.35 8.34
C VAL A 75 4.88 -10.89 7.39
N ARG A 76 5.33 -9.66 7.53
CA ARG A 76 6.33 -9.04 6.65
C ARG A 76 7.42 -8.37 7.47
N PRO A 77 8.67 -8.38 7.03
CA PRO A 77 9.70 -7.56 7.67
C PRO A 77 9.26 -6.09 7.72
N ASP A 78 9.44 -5.46 8.89
CA ASP A 78 9.24 -4.02 9.00
C ASP A 78 10.54 -3.33 8.58
N PRO A 79 10.51 -2.44 7.57
CA PRO A 79 11.71 -1.71 7.13
C PRO A 79 12.21 -0.68 8.16
N GLY A 80 11.57 -0.60 9.32
CA GLY A 80 11.91 0.32 10.40
C GLY A 80 11.40 1.74 10.18
N ILE A 81 10.98 2.37 11.27
CA ILE A 81 10.58 3.76 11.43
C ILE A 81 9.06 3.99 11.40
N ALA A 82 8.66 4.68 12.43
CA ALA A 82 7.34 5.17 12.77
C ALA A 82 6.44 5.51 11.55
N ALA A 83 5.58 4.56 11.18
CA ALA A 83 4.68 4.70 10.03
C ALA A 83 3.68 5.88 10.19
N ARG A 84 3.45 6.35 11.42
CA ARG A 84 2.44 7.38 11.73
C ARG A 84 2.76 8.77 11.21
N HIS A 85 4.04 9.10 10.98
CA HIS A 85 4.43 10.44 10.51
C HIS A 85 4.70 10.49 9.00
N ARG A 86 4.81 9.36 8.33
CA ARG A 86 5.22 9.32 6.93
C ARG A 86 4.24 9.96 5.95
N GLU A 87 2.96 9.87 6.25
CA GLU A 87 1.94 10.52 5.41
C GLU A 87 2.06 12.04 5.53
N TRP A 88 2.26 12.55 6.75
CA TRP A 88 2.51 13.97 6.99
C TRP A 88 3.84 14.43 6.39
N GLU A 89 4.90 13.65 6.54
CA GLU A 89 6.19 13.91 5.91
C GLU A 89 6.08 13.98 4.39
N LEU A 90 5.28 13.10 3.78
CA LEU A 90 5.00 13.12 2.34
C LEU A 90 4.26 14.40 1.96
N VAL A 91 3.21 14.77 2.68
CA VAL A 91 2.42 15.98 2.43
C VAL A 91 3.30 17.22 2.56
N GLU A 92 4.10 17.32 3.62
CA GLU A 92 5.04 18.41 3.84
C GLU A 92 6.08 18.50 2.72
N ALA A 93 6.66 17.36 2.32
CA ALA A 93 7.66 17.33 1.27
C ALA A 93 7.09 17.78 -0.09
N ILE A 94 5.87 17.34 -0.44
CA ILE A 94 5.17 17.76 -1.66
C ILE A 94 4.88 19.27 -1.61
N ALA A 95 4.42 19.78 -0.46
CA ALA A 95 4.11 21.21 -0.30
C ALA A 95 5.37 22.08 -0.36
N ALA A 96 6.50 21.58 0.16
CA ALA A 96 7.77 22.29 0.16
C ALA A 96 8.40 22.37 -1.24
N ASP A 97 8.20 21.36 -2.08
CA ASP A 97 8.73 21.34 -3.46
C ASP A 97 7.67 20.88 -4.49
N PRO A 98 6.76 21.80 -4.88
CA PRO A 98 5.72 21.50 -5.86
C PRO A 98 6.22 21.06 -7.23
N LYS A 99 7.44 21.45 -7.61
CA LYS A 99 8.01 21.09 -8.92
C LYS A 99 8.39 19.63 -8.96
N ASP A 100 8.85 19.09 -7.85
CA ASP A 100 9.25 17.69 -7.69
C ASP A 100 8.15 16.83 -7.04
N ALA A 101 6.93 17.37 -6.84
CA ALA A 101 5.84 16.70 -6.14
C ALA A 101 5.54 15.29 -6.65
N VAL A 102 5.57 15.06 -7.97
CA VAL A 102 5.36 13.74 -8.59
C VAL A 102 6.47 12.75 -8.23
N ALA A 103 7.72 13.21 -8.26
CA ALA A 103 8.87 12.38 -7.89
C ALA A 103 8.88 12.07 -6.38
N ILE A 104 8.50 13.05 -5.56
CA ILE A 104 8.36 12.91 -4.11
C ILE A 104 7.26 11.89 -3.80
N LEU A 105 6.08 12.02 -4.42
CA LEU A 105 4.98 11.07 -4.28
C LEU A 105 5.46 9.65 -4.57
N ALA A 106 6.01 9.40 -5.76
CA ALA A 106 6.45 8.07 -6.17
C ALA A 106 7.50 7.50 -5.21
N ARG A 107 8.46 8.31 -4.76
CA ARG A 107 9.55 7.88 -3.88
C ARG A 107 9.07 7.49 -2.48
N MET A 108 8.14 8.27 -1.89
CA MET A 108 7.73 8.09 -0.50
C MET A 108 6.51 7.17 -0.33
N LEU A 109 5.67 7.07 -1.35
CA LEU A 109 4.41 6.32 -1.30
C LEU A 109 4.59 4.83 -0.91
N PRO A 110 5.63 4.10 -1.35
CA PRO A 110 5.85 2.73 -0.91
C PRO A 110 5.91 2.59 0.61
N GLN A 111 6.52 3.55 1.28
CA GLN A 111 6.63 3.53 2.74
C GLN A 111 5.31 3.90 3.42
N VAL A 112 4.53 4.81 2.85
CA VAL A 112 3.23 5.25 3.37
C VAL A 112 2.18 4.13 3.29
N LEU A 113 2.14 3.43 2.16
CA LEU A 113 1.17 2.35 1.92
C LEU A 113 1.74 0.94 2.16
N ARG A 114 2.96 0.83 2.71
CA ARG A 114 3.63 -0.46 2.93
C ARG A 114 3.66 -1.32 1.65
N ALA A 115 3.90 -0.66 0.52
CA ALA A 115 4.11 -1.28 -0.78
C ALA A 115 5.61 -1.48 -1.05
N SER A 116 5.95 -2.31 -2.02
CA SER A 116 7.34 -2.53 -2.41
C SER A 116 7.83 -1.51 -3.42
N TRP A 117 6.89 -0.98 -4.21
CA TRP A 117 7.17 0.01 -5.21
C TRP A 117 5.96 0.91 -5.48
N ALA A 118 6.23 2.08 -6.01
CA ALA A 118 5.24 2.98 -6.60
C ALA A 118 5.81 3.58 -7.89
N MET A 119 4.93 3.84 -8.83
CA MET A 119 5.29 4.53 -10.08
C MET A 119 4.20 5.51 -10.46
N VAL A 120 4.60 6.65 -10.99
CA VAL A 120 3.70 7.56 -11.70
C VAL A 120 3.96 7.40 -13.17
N VAL A 121 2.92 7.07 -13.91
CA VAL A 121 2.98 6.78 -15.34
C VAL A 121 1.99 7.65 -16.09
N ARG A 122 2.33 7.91 -17.35
CA ARG A 122 1.41 8.47 -18.35
C ARG A 122 1.26 7.49 -19.50
N VAL A 123 0.01 7.26 -19.88
CA VAL A 123 -0.32 6.50 -21.08
C VAL A 123 -0.40 7.46 -22.25
N GLU A 124 0.33 7.16 -23.30
CA GLU A 124 0.39 7.94 -24.53
C GLU A 124 -0.16 7.11 -25.69
N SER A 125 -1.07 7.69 -26.48
CA SER A 125 -1.60 7.05 -27.69
C SER A 125 -0.74 7.48 -28.87
N ASN A 126 -0.04 6.52 -29.48
CA ASN A 126 0.75 6.72 -30.69
C ASN A 126 0.11 5.88 -31.78
N GLY A 127 -0.40 6.48 -32.84
CA GLY A 127 -1.08 5.88 -34.00
C GLY A 127 -1.34 4.37 -34.07
N ASP A 128 -0.37 3.56 -33.70
CA ASP A 128 -0.44 2.09 -33.74
C ASP A 128 -0.67 1.44 -32.36
N GLY A 129 -0.83 2.20 -31.26
CA GLY A 129 -1.04 1.61 -29.93
C GLY A 129 -0.92 2.59 -28.78
N ARG A 130 -1.05 2.02 -27.57
CA ARG A 130 -0.88 2.76 -26.30
C ARG A 130 0.43 2.34 -25.67
N THR A 131 1.21 3.32 -25.25
CA THR A 131 2.50 3.11 -24.60
C THR A 131 2.53 3.74 -23.21
N ILE A 132 3.41 3.22 -22.34
CA ILE A 132 3.58 3.72 -20.97
C ILE A 132 4.84 4.58 -20.94
N ARG A 133 4.70 5.81 -20.47
CA ARG A 133 5.82 6.66 -20.11
C ARG A 133 5.93 6.75 -18.59
N LEU A 134 7.03 6.27 -18.02
CA LEU A 134 7.34 6.44 -16.61
C LEU A 134 7.70 7.90 -16.34
N LEU A 135 6.97 8.57 -15.46
CA LEU A 135 7.22 9.94 -15.03
C LEU A 135 8.09 9.98 -13.77
N ALA A 136 7.82 9.08 -12.83
CA ALA A 136 8.59 8.93 -11.61
C ALA A 136 8.43 7.52 -11.03
N GLY A 137 9.41 7.08 -10.24
CA GLY A 137 9.39 5.79 -9.58
C GLY A 137 10.03 5.81 -8.21
N GLY A 138 9.57 4.92 -7.34
CA GLY A 138 10.09 4.73 -5.99
C GLY A 138 10.04 3.26 -5.58
N GLY A 139 11.01 2.83 -4.78
CA GLY A 139 11.18 1.42 -4.43
C GLY A 139 11.70 0.59 -5.61
N GLY A 140 11.38 -0.69 -5.61
CA GLY A 140 11.77 -1.64 -6.66
C GLY A 140 10.82 -1.60 -7.85
N VAL A 141 10.70 -0.47 -8.56
CA VAL A 141 9.83 -0.36 -9.74
C VAL A 141 10.19 -1.44 -10.77
N PRO A 142 9.22 -2.25 -11.20
CA PRO A 142 9.49 -3.31 -12.15
C PRO A 142 9.79 -2.79 -13.56
N ASN A 143 10.37 -3.64 -14.41
CA ASN A 143 10.59 -3.31 -15.80
C ASN A 143 9.25 -3.20 -16.54
N LEU A 144 9.05 -2.09 -17.27
CA LEU A 144 7.84 -1.81 -18.03
C LEU A 144 7.97 -2.14 -19.52
N THR A 145 9.11 -2.71 -19.96
CA THR A 145 9.32 -3.05 -21.37
C THR A 145 8.31 -4.11 -21.83
N GLY A 146 7.53 -3.78 -22.85
CA GLY A 146 6.51 -4.67 -23.40
C GLY A 146 5.19 -4.74 -22.59
N VAL A 147 5.08 -3.98 -21.51
CA VAL A 147 3.83 -3.91 -20.74
C VAL A 147 2.83 -3.04 -21.48
N THR A 148 1.64 -3.57 -21.70
CA THR A 148 0.52 -2.82 -22.28
C THR A 148 -0.32 -2.17 -21.18
N PRO A 149 -0.77 -0.91 -21.33
CA PRO A 149 -1.53 -0.22 -20.29
C PRO A 149 -3.00 -0.66 -20.21
N GLY A 150 -3.25 -1.94 -19.95
CA GLY A 150 -4.60 -2.50 -19.89
C GLY A 150 -5.44 -2.00 -18.71
N TRP A 151 -4.80 -1.36 -17.72
CA TRP A 151 -5.50 -0.70 -16.61
C TRP A 151 -6.04 0.70 -16.93
N ALA A 152 -5.57 1.33 -18.00
CA ALA A 152 -5.97 2.68 -18.37
C ALA A 152 -7.17 2.69 -19.35
N PRO A 153 -8.01 3.72 -19.34
CA PRO A 153 -7.91 4.92 -18.49
C PRO A 153 -8.22 4.63 -17.02
N VAL A 154 -7.67 5.45 -16.11
CA VAL A 154 -7.96 5.38 -14.68
C VAL A 154 -8.86 6.57 -14.33
N ASP A 155 -10.16 6.34 -14.26
CA ASP A 155 -11.13 7.40 -13.95
C ASP A 155 -11.32 7.58 -12.44
N ARG A 156 -11.05 6.55 -11.66
CA ARG A 156 -11.13 6.54 -10.20
C ARG A 156 -10.07 5.61 -9.61
N ALA A 157 -9.75 5.83 -8.33
CA ALA A 157 -8.87 4.92 -7.62
C ALA A 157 -9.52 3.54 -7.44
N ALA A 158 -8.76 2.50 -7.71
CA ALA A 158 -9.22 1.11 -7.60
C ALA A 158 -8.06 0.13 -7.41
N VAL A 159 -8.38 -1.03 -6.84
CA VAL A 159 -7.51 -2.21 -6.93
C VAL A 159 -7.50 -2.67 -8.39
N LEU A 160 -6.33 -3.02 -8.89
CA LEU A 160 -6.16 -3.56 -10.23
C LEU A 160 -6.24 -5.09 -10.18
N ASP A 161 -6.86 -5.68 -11.19
CA ASP A 161 -6.91 -7.13 -11.35
C ASP A 161 -5.50 -7.67 -11.63
N SER A 162 -4.92 -8.37 -10.66
CA SER A 162 -3.58 -8.95 -10.72
C SER A 162 -3.47 -10.12 -11.70
N GLU A 163 -4.61 -10.73 -12.10
CA GLU A 163 -4.67 -11.84 -13.05
C GLU A 163 -5.02 -11.38 -14.48
N ALA A 164 -5.25 -10.10 -14.69
CA ALA A 164 -5.59 -9.54 -15.99
C ALA A 164 -4.53 -9.86 -17.07
N SER A 165 -4.96 -9.93 -18.32
CA SER A 165 -4.09 -10.31 -19.44
C SER A 165 -2.94 -9.34 -19.75
N TRP A 166 -3.03 -8.11 -19.27
CA TRP A 166 -1.99 -7.09 -19.41
C TRP A 166 -0.88 -7.21 -18.35
N VAL A 167 -1.13 -7.96 -17.26
CA VAL A 167 -0.15 -8.15 -16.17
C VAL A 167 0.94 -9.11 -16.64
N PRO A 168 2.23 -8.72 -16.56
CA PRO A 168 3.33 -9.60 -16.91
C PRO A 168 3.37 -10.87 -16.05
N GLU A 169 3.78 -11.97 -16.64
CA GLU A 169 3.81 -13.27 -15.94
C GLU A 169 4.74 -13.29 -14.73
N ASP A 170 5.84 -12.54 -14.76
CA ASP A 170 6.74 -12.40 -13.61
C ASP A 170 6.09 -11.66 -12.43
N TRP A 171 5.16 -10.71 -12.68
CA TRP A 171 4.39 -10.05 -11.62
C TRP A 171 3.33 -10.97 -11.04
N LYS A 172 2.66 -11.78 -11.88
CA LYS A 172 1.69 -12.79 -11.43
C LYS A 172 2.39 -13.88 -10.61
N ALA A 173 3.53 -14.37 -11.08
CA ALA A 173 4.27 -15.45 -10.43
C ALA A 173 4.67 -15.13 -8.97
N VAL A 174 4.83 -13.84 -8.64
CA VAL A 174 5.12 -13.40 -7.26
C VAL A 174 3.88 -12.87 -6.54
N GLY A 175 2.68 -13.05 -7.10
CA GLY A 175 1.42 -12.61 -6.49
C GLY A 175 1.40 -11.11 -6.21
N THR A 176 1.65 -10.28 -7.22
CA THR A 176 1.72 -8.82 -7.03
C THR A 176 0.33 -8.21 -6.94
N GLU A 177 -0.04 -7.77 -5.76
CA GLU A 177 -1.24 -6.95 -5.53
C GLU A 177 -0.98 -5.50 -5.95
N MET A 178 -1.94 -4.88 -6.64
CA MET A 178 -1.76 -3.54 -7.19
C MET A 178 -3.01 -2.68 -7.01
N ALA A 179 -2.78 -1.36 -6.88
CA ALA A 179 -3.85 -0.37 -6.96
C ALA A 179 -3.36 0.85 -7.74
N ALA A 180 -4.30 1.51 -8.41
CA ALA A 180 -4.05 2.74 -9.13
C ALA A 180 -4.96 3.87 -8.68
N ALA A 181 -4.48 5.11 -8.77
CA ALA A 181 -5.30 6.31 -8.65
C ALA A 181 -4.93 7.31 -9.74
N PRO A 182 -5.93 7.98 -10.34
CA PRO A 182 -5.64 9.04 -11.31
C PRO A 182 -5.04 10.26 -10.60
N LEU A 183 -4.24 11.03 -11.33
CA LEU A 183 -3.80 12.34 -10.87
C LEU A 183 -4.75 13.42 -11.42
N TRP A 184 -4.36 14.06 -12.51
CA TRP A 184 -5.09 15.19 -13.09
C TRP A 184 -5.83 14.86 -14.39
N ASP A 185 -5.56 13.72 -14.98
CA ASP A 185 -6.25 13.19 -16.14
C ASP A 185 -6.28 11.65 -16.10
N PRO A 186 -7.18 10.99 -16.84
CA PRO A 186 -7.34 9.53 -16.80
C PRO A 186 -6.14 8.75 -17.34
N ASP A 187 -5.29 9.41 -18.13
CA ASP A 187 -4.10 8.79 -18.71
C ASP A 187 -2.85 8.95 -17.84
N THR A 188 -2.95 9.74 -16.75
CA THR A 188 -1.85 9.93 -15.77
C THR A 188 -2.24 9.37 -14.41
N ALA A 189 -1.59 8.30 -14.01
CA ALA A 189 -1.94 7.60 -12.79
C ALA A 189 -0.70 7.30 -11.93
N VAL A 190 -0.91 7.24 -10.62
CA VAL A 190 0.02 6.60 -9.69
C VAL A 190 -0.42 5.17 -9.48
N ILE A 191 0.52 4.23 -9.55
CA ILE A 191 0.30 2.80 -9.33
C ILE A 191 1.23 2.36 -8.21
N VAL A 192 0.69 1.59 -7.28
CA VAL A 192 1.46 0.95 -6.20
C VAL A 192 1.41 -0.56 -6.37
N GLY A 193 2.49 -1.23 -6.00
CA GLY A 193 2.56 -2.69 -6.07
C GLY A 193 3.19 -3.31 -4.83
N ARG A 194 2.63 -4.48 -4.48
CA ARG A 194 2.95 -5.26 -3.29
C ARG A 194 3.12 -6.73 -3.66
N PRO A 195 4.31 -7.14 -4.15
CA PRO A 195 4.60 -8.54 -4.41
C PRO A 195 4.41 -9.38 -3.15
N GLY A 196 3.73 -10.53 -3.27
CA GLY A 196 3.44 -11.42 -2.16
C GLY A 196 2.36 -10.93 -1.20
N GLY A 197 1.58 -9.93 -1.60
CA GLY A 197 0.45 -9.41 -0.81
C GLY A 197 0.83 -8.71 0.49
N PRO A 198 -0.10 -8.53 1.42
CA PRO A 198 -1.53 -8.83 1.30
C PRO A 198 -2.25 -7.91 0.31
N ALA A 199 -3.49 -8.30 -0.04
CA ALA A 199 -4.36 -7.49 -0.89
C ALA A 199 -4.51 -6.05 -0.36
N LEU A 200 -4.62 -5.10 -1.28
CA LEU A 200 -4.86 -3.70 -0.93
C LEU A 200 -6.34 -3.52 -0.56
N ARG A 201 -6.60 -2.87 0.58
CA ARG A 201 -7.94 -2.63 1.11
C ARG A 201 -8.52 -1.32 0.58
N ASP A 202 -9.84 -1.18 0.61
CA ASP A 202 -10.54 0.04 0.17
C ASP A 202 -10.03 1.29 0.90
N SER A 203 -9.72 1.19 2.19
CA SER A 203 -9.12 2.28 2.96
C SER A 203 -7.73 2.68 2.45
N GLU A 204 -6.91 1.71 2.02
CA GLU A 204 -5.59 1.98 1.44
C GLU A 204 -5.72 2.62 0.05
N VAL A 205 -6.72 2.18 -0.74
CA VAL A 205 -7.07 2.77 -2.05
C VAL A 205 -7.57 4.21 -1.88
N ALA A 206 -8.43 4.47 -0.89
CA ALA A 206 -8.91 5.81 -0.57
C ALA A 206 -7.76 6.75 -0.16
N ARG A 207 -6.80 6.27 0.62
CA ARG A 207 -5.58 7.02 0.97
C ARG A 207 -4.71 7.31 -0.26
N LEU A 208 -4.55 6.33 -1.15
CA LEU A 208 -3.84 6.52 -2.42
C LEU A 208 -4.51 7.62 -3.26
N ALA A 209 -5.84 7.59 -3.39
CA ALA A 209 -6.62 8.59 -4.08
C ALA A 209 -6.43 9.98 -3.49
N HIS A 210 -6.48 10.10 -2.17
CA HIS A 210 -6.30 11.36 -1.46
C HIS A 210 -4.92 11.98 -1.73
N LEU A 211 -3.86 11.19 -1.63
CA LEU A 211 -2.48 11.63 -1.88
C LEU A 211 -2.25 12.00 -3.35
N ALA A 212 -2.84 11.26 -4.29
CA ALA A 212 -2.80 11.58 -5.72
C ALA A 212 -3.50 12.91 -6.02
N GLY A 213 -4.70 13.12 -5.44
CA GLY A 213 -5.44 14.37 -5.57
C GLY A 213 -4.71 15.57 -4.98
N LEU A 214 -4.13 15.43 -3.79
CA LEU A 214 -3.32 16.46 -3.15
C LEU A 214 -2.11 16.83 -4.02
N THR A 215 -1.42 15.83 -4.59
CA THR A 215 -0.30 16.06 -5.50
C THR A 215 -0.75 16.86 -6.73
N SER A 216 -1.92 16.53 -7.28
CA SER A 216 -2.48 17.28 -8.42
C SER A 216 -2.72 18.74 -8.07
N VAL A 217 -3.35 19.01 -6.93
CA VAL A 217 -3.61 20.39 -6.45
C VAL A 217 -2.31 21.17 -6.27
N VAL A 218 -1.33 20.59 -5.60
CA VAL A 218 -0.04 21.25 -5.32
C VAL A 218 0.73 21.54 -6.61
N THR A 219 0.60 20.70 -7.64
CA THR A 219 1.21 20.96 -8.97
C THR A 219 0.42 21.95 -9.81
N GLY A 220 -0.62 22.59 -9.26
CA GLY A 220 -1.46 23.56 -9.96
C GLY A 220 -2.41 22.95 -10.98
N ARG A 221 -2.73 21.66 -10.87
CA ARG A 221 -3.64 20.92 -11.76
C ARG A 221 -4.91 20.54 -11.01
N SER A 222 -6.04 20.51 -11.71
CA SER A 222 -7.29 20.03 -11.12
C SER A 222 -7.21 18.52 -10.94
N PRO A 223 -7.42 17.97 -9.73
CA PRO A 223 -7.53 16.54 -9.55
C PRO A 223 -8.76 16.01 -10.30
N LEU A 224 -8.68 14.81 -10.82
CA LEU A 224 -9.90 14.07 -11.17
C LEU A 224 -10.71 13.86 -9.89
N SER A 225 -12.05 14.03 -9.97
CA SER A 225 -12.91 13.94 -8.78
C SER A 225 -12.62 12.65 -8.03
N ILE A 226 -12.14 12.79 -6.79
CA ILE A 226 -11.78 11.66 -5.94
C ILE A 226 -13.03 11.02 -5.34
N PHE A 227 -14.14 11.77 -5.33
CA PHE A 227 -15.42 11.38 -4.76
C PHE A 227 -16.47 11.39 -5.87
N ALA A 228 -16.78 10.22 -6.43
CA ALA A 228 -18.06 10.03 -7.10
C ALA A 228 -19.08 9.71 -6.00
N ASP A 229 -20.18 10.46 -5.99
CA ASP A 229 -21.37 10.24 -5.16
C ASP A 229 -21.87 8.80 -5.23
#